data_0680d286135c4b4dc03f7e7f24ac66e6
#
_entry.id   0680d286135c4b4dc03f7e7f24ac66e6
#
_cell.length_a   1.000
_cell.length_b   1.000
_cell.length_c   1.000
_cell.angle_alpha   90.00
_cell.angle_beta   90.00
_cell.angle_gamma   90.00
#
_symmetry.space_group_name_H-M   'P 1'
#
loop_
_entity.id
_entity.type
_entity.pdbx_description
1 polymer ?
#
loop_
_entity_poly.entity_id
_entity_poly.type
_entity_poly.pdbx_seq_one_letter_code
_entity_poly.pdbx_strand_id
1 'polypeptide(L)'
;EGLTPDEILSLDSSDKARGVAVRGNQSMWVVINNTLPPYDNVKVRQAINHLIDREAIANNIYHGMMNVWQGVMPSTYPGYDKWLKYDYNIEKAKALLAEAGYADGFDAEFAFSAAEATQESIAILLQSAFKAAGINLTLKKLPVAAHSDLIMSKKASLGLWTDMPIQPDINYALKLVWPTNALVNYHNFSDEKVDATLKKCEGEVDAKARIECHAGIQEHIHDLAPLGWIGEQYFAVGLSRAVSGFRWYTTQYYHVNEMSIAE
;
A
#
# COMPACT_ATOMS: atom_id res chain seq x y z
N GLU A 1 -4.62 7.09 19.14
CA GLU A 1 -4.56 6.46 17.80
C GLU A 1 -4.98 7.48 16.73
N GLY A 2 -4.56 7.28 15.49
CA GLY A 2 -4.91 8.14 14.37
C GLY A 2 -4.19 9.49 14.33
N LEU A 3 -3.07 9.61 15.04
CA LEU A 3 -2.21 10.78 14.97
C LEU A 3 -1.43 10.80 13.65
N THR A 4 -1.29 12.00 13.09
CA THR A 4 -0.42 12.22 11.93
C THR A 4 1.06 12.09 12.34
N PRO A 5 1.96 11.87 11.38
CA PRO A 5 3.41 11.86 11.64
C PRO A 5 3.89 13.14 12.35
N ASP A 6 3.41 14.32 11.94
CA ASP A 6 3.76 15.61 12.57
C ASP A 6 3.28 15.68 14.03
N GLU A 7 2.06 15.21 14.32
CA GLU A 7 1.55 15.16 15.69
C GLU A 7 2.37 14.22 16.58
N ILE A 8 2.79 13.05 16.05
CA ILE A 8 3.67 12.13 16.79
C ILE A 8 5.00 12.79 17.14
N LEU A 9 5.63 13.47 16.18
CA LEU A 9 6.88 14.18 16.43
C LEU A 9 6.71 15.32 17.42
N SER A 10 5.58 16.03 17.38
CA SER A 10 5.30 17.12 18.32
C SER A 10 5.20 16.66 19.78
N LEU A 11 4.81 15.40 20.02
CA LEU A 11 4.73 14.83 21.37
C LEU A 11 6.09 14.65 22.03
N ASP A 12 7.19 14.56 21.27
CA ASP A 12 8.52 14.41 21.83
C ASP A 12 8.98 15.66 22.61
N SER A 13 8.41 16.82 22.29
CA SER A 13 8.63 18.08 23.04
C SER A 13 7.78 18.21 24.29
N SER A 14 6.86 17.29 24.56
CA SER A 14 5.95 17.31 25.71
C SER A 14 6.58 16.63 26.94
N ASP A 15 6.47 17.27 28.11
CA ASP A 15 6.90 16.67 29.39
C ASP A 15 5.93 15.58 29.86
N LYS A 16 4.70 15.55 29.36
CA LYS A 16 3.62 14.65 29.82
C LYS A 16 3.32 13.49 28.87
N ALA A 17 3.64 13.65 27.60
CA ALA A 17 3.36 12.66 26.57
C ALA A 17 4.59 12.36 25.72
N ARG A 18 4.53 11.25 24.99
CA ARG A 18 5.53 10.86 23.99
C ARG A 18 4.85 10.23 22.79
N GLY A 19 5.41 10.43 21.63
CA GLY A 19 5.05 9.71 20.42
C GLY A 19 5.70 8.32 20.42
N VAL A 20 4.97 7.31 19.94
CA VAL A 20 5.51 5.98 19.69
C VAL A 20 5.06 5.55 18.31
N ALA A 21 6.03 5.30 17.43
CA ALA A 21 5.79 4.72 16.12
C ALA A 21 6.47 3.36 16.04
N VAL A 22 5.73 2.32 15.73
CA VAL A 22 6.23 0.95 15.58
C VAL A 22 5.91 0.43 14.21
N ARG A 23 6.80 -0.39 13.66
CA ARG A 23 6.60 -0.99 12.35
C ARG A 23 5.32 -1.82 12.35
N GLY A 24 4.39 -1.46 11.48
CA GLY A 24 3.14 -2.16 11.26
C GLY A 24 3.19 -3.03 9.99
N ASN A 25 2.04 -3.58 9.65
CA ASN A 25 1.80 -4.35 8.43
C ASN A 25 0.68 -3.73 7.58
N GLN A 26 0.37 -2.46 7.84
CA GLN A 26 -0.61 -1.71 7.05
C GLN A 26 0.03 -1.22 5.76
N SER A 27 -0.30 -1.88 4.67
CA SER A 27 0.22 -1.57 3.34
C SER A 27 -0.62 -0.49 2.67
N MET A 28 0.04 0.49 2.07
CA MET A 28 -0.56 1.56 1.28
C MET A 28 -0.20 1.39 -0.19
N TRP A 29 -1.18 1.56 -1.05
CA TRP A 29 -1.00 1.50 -2.50
C TRP A 29 -1.95 2.41 -3.26
N VAL A 30 -1.62 2.66 -4.51
CA VAL A 30 -2.55 3.17 -5.50
C VAL A 30 -3.36 2.00 -6.06
N VAL A 31 -4.67 2.01 -5.86
CA VAL A 31 -5.58 1.16 -6.61
C VAL A 31 -5.52 1.57 -8.07
N ILE A 32 -5.33 0.60 -8.97
CA ILE A 32 -5.34 0.78 -10.42
C ILE A 32 -6.39 -0.18 -10.98
N ASN A 33 -7.44 0.29 -11.61
CA ASN A 33 -8.47 -0.58 -12.15
C ASN A 33 -7.97 -1.31 -13.40
N ASN A 34 -7.59 -2.58 -13.26
CA ASN A 34 -6.93 -3.35 -14.33
C ASN A 34 -7.85 -3.67 -15.51
N THR A 35 -9.14 -3.36 -15.46
CA THR A 35 -10.09 -3.63 -16.55
C THR A 35 -10.46 -2.39 -17.38
N LEU A 36 -10.03 -1.21 -16.95
CA LEU A 36 -10.35 0.05 -17.62
C LEU A 36 -9.17 0.53 -18.46
N PRO A 37 -9.37 0.93 -19.75
CA PRO A 37 -8.36 1.66 -20.48
C PRO A 37 -8.04 3.00 -19.79
N PRO A 38 -6.77 3.42 -19.75
CA PRO A 38 -5.59 2.77 -20.30
C PRO A 38 -4.93 1.76 -19.35
N TYR A 39 -5.48 1.50 -18.17
CA TYR A 39 -4.87 0.71 -17.09
C TYR A 39 -4.95 -0.80 -17.31
N ASP A 40 -5.72 -1.27 -18.29
CA ASP A 40 -5.72 -2.65 -18.78
C ASP A 40 -4.37 -3.05 -19.41
N ASN A 41 -3.58 -2.06 -19.86
CA ASN A 41 -2.23 -2.27 -20.39
C ASN A 41 -1.20 -2.34 -19.25
N VAL A 42 -0.47 -3.45 -19.15
CA VAL A 42 0.56 -3.65 -18.12
C VAL A 42 1.66 -2.58 -18.13
N LYS A 43 2.06 -2.07 -19.30
CA LYS A 43 3.09 -1.02 -19.42
C LYS A 43 2.62 0.30 -18.81
N VAL A 44 1.34 0.64 -18.92
CA VAL A 44 0.77 1.81 -18.25
C VAL A 44 0.84 1.64 -16.73
N ARG A 45 0.51 0.45 -16.20
CA ARG A 45 0.60 0.18 -14.76
C ARG A 45 2.05 0.18 -14.26
N GLN A 46 2.98 -0.36 -15.05
CA GLN A 46 4.42 -0.25 -14.76
C GLN A 46 4.91 1.20 -14.79
N ALA A 47 4.47 2.00 -15.77
CA ALA A 47 4.77 3.43 -15.82
C ALA A 47 4.28 4.16 -14.57
N ILE A 48 3.03 3.90 -14.13
CA ILE A 48 2.49 4.46 -12.89
C ILE A 48 3.39 4.11 -11.70
N ASN A 49 3.91 2.89 -11.60
CA ASN A 49 4.83 2.50 -10.54
C ASN A 49 6.16 3.27 -10.56
N HIS A 50 6.67 3.64 -11.73
CA HIS A 50 7.84 4.50 -11.87
C HIS A 50 7.58 5.98 -11.57
N LEU A 51 6.31 6.41 -11.47
CA LEU A 51 5.91 7.77 -11.09
C LEU A 51 5.68 7.94 -9.58
N ILE A 52 5.80 6.88 -8.80
CA ILE A 52 5.64 6.94 -7.33
C ILE A 52 7.00 7.15 -6.68
N ASP A 53 7.25 8.36 -6.17
CA ASP A 53 8.44 8.68 -5.37
C ASP A 53 8.24 8.19 -3.93
N ARG A 54 8.52 6.92 -3.70
CA ARG A 54 8.33 6.24 -2.42
C ARG A 54 9.22 6.80 -1.32
N GLU A 55 10.45 7.17 -1.68
CA GLU A 55 11.40 7.75 -0.73
C GLU A 55 10.95 9.15 -0.28
N ALA A 56 10.46 9.97 -1.20
CA ALA A 56 9.89 11.26 -0.84
C ALA A 56 8.64 11.10 0.06
N ILE A 57 7.78 10.13 -0.23
CA ILE A 57 6.61 9.84 0.62
C ILE A 57 7.06 9.40 2.01
N ALA A 58 7.97 8.43 2.11
CA ALA A 58 8.43 7.89 3.38
C ALA A 58 9.17 8.94 4.24
N ASN A 59 10.02 9.75 3.62
CA ASN A 59 10.88 10.69 4.35
C ASN A 59 10.21 12.04 4.61
N ASN A 60 9.49 12.60 3.63
CA ASN A 60 8.98 13.97 3.72
C ASN A 60 7.52 14.02 4.24
N ILE A 61 6.71 12.99 3.98
CA ILE A 61 5.30 12.96 4.45
C ILE A 61 5.19 12.14 5.74
N TYR A 62 5.91 11.02 5.82
CA TYR A 62 5.87 10.15 6.99
C TYR A 62 7.04 10.32 7.96
N HIS A 63 8.01 11.22 7.69
CA HIS A 63 9.16 11.47 8.54
C HIS A 63 9.92 10.21 8.96
N GLY A 64 10.06 9.25 8.04
CA GLY A 64 10.67 7.94 8.30
C GLY A 64 9.74 6.91 8.97
N MET A 65 8.48 7.26 9.28
CA MET A 65 7.48 6.34 9.85
C MET A 65 6.71 5.55 8.78
N MET A 66 7.38 5.26 7.67
CA MET A 66 6.91 4.38 6.62
C MET A 66 8.08 3.55 6.08
N ASN A 67 7.89 2.25 5.92
CA ASN A 67 8.83 1.39 5.23
C ASN A 67 8.50 1.38 3.73
N VAL A 68 9.46 1.73 2.87
CA VAL A 68 9.27 1.59 1.42
C VAL A 68 9.01 0.13 1.08
N TRP A 69 7.93 -0.11 0.35
CA TRP A 69 7.44 -1.45 0.09
C TRP A 69 6.90 -1.57 -1.34
N GLN A 70 7.24 -2.68 -1.99
CA GLN A 70 6.76 -3.05 -3.32
C GLN A 70 6.38 -4.55 -3.35
N GLY A 71 6.02 -5.10 -2.23
CA GLY A 71 5.67 -6.51 -2.12
C GLY A 71 4.20 -6.80 -2.40
N VAL A 72 3.87 -8.07 -2.51
CA VAL A 72 2.49 -8.54 -2.72
C VAL A 72 1.80 -9.01 -1.45
N MET A 73 2.51 -8.94 -0.33
CA MET A 73 2.01 -9.17 1.03
C MET A 73 2.89 -8.41 2.03
N PRO A 74 2.48 -8.23 3.31
CA PRO A 74 3.26 -7.50 4.30
C PRO A 74 4.67 -8.07 4.47
N SER A 75 5.66 -7.18 4.57
CA SER A 75 7.08 -7.54 4.66
C SER A 75 7.47 -8.22 5.97
N THR A 76 6.57 -8.18 6.96
CA THR A 76 6.73 -8.86 8.25
C THR A 76 6.27 -10.32 8.24
N TYR A 77 5.66 -10.78 7.14
CA TYR A 77 5.08 -12.12 7.06
C TYR A 77 6.10 -13.15 6.57
N PRO A 78 6.03 -14.39 7.10
CA PRO A 78 6.86 -15.49 6.60
C PRO A 78 6.65 -15.71 5.09
N GLY A 79 7.74 -15.89 4.36
CA GLY A 79 7.70 -16.12 2.91
C GLY A 79 7.57 -14.85 2.07
N TYR A 80 7.67 -13.66 2.68
CA TYR A 80 7.74 -12.42 1.92
C TYR A 80 9.01 -12.36 1.07
N ASP A 81 8.84 -12.08 -0.23
CA ASP A 81 9.93 -11.79 -1.15
C ASP A 81 10.04 -10.29 -1.38
N LYS A 82 11.27 -9.77 -1.22
CA LYS A 82 11.54 -8.34 -1.38
C LYS A 82 11.83 -8.02 -2.84
N TRP A 83 10.90 -7.27 -3.45
CA TRP A 83 11.08 -6.73 -4.79
C TRP A 83 11.13 -5.20 -4.74
N LEU A 84 12.11 -4.59 -5.38
CA LEU A 84 12.26 -3.14 -5.53
C LEU A 84 12.60 -2.83 -7.00
N LYS A 85 11.76 -3.31 -7.94
CA LYS A 85 11.98 -3.18 -9.38
C LYS A 85 11.59 -1.80 -9.94
N TYR A 86 10.72 -1.07 -9.24
CA TYR A 86 10.19 0.22 -9.69
C TYR A 86 10.84 1.37 -8.93
N ASP A 87 11.96 1.86 -9.47
CA ASP A 87 12.60 3.12 -9.07
C ASP A 87 11.74 4.33 -9.51
N TYR A 88 11.85 5.45 -8.81
CA TYR A 88 11.24 6.70 -9.25
C TYR A 88 11.99 7.21 -10.48
N ASN A 89 11.34 7.18 -11.65
CA ASN A 89 11.99 7.46 -12.93
C ASN A 89 10.96 7.94 -13.97
N ILE A 90 10.84 9.25 -14.10
CA ILE A 90 9.88 9.87 -15.01
C ILE A 90 10.17 9.51 -16.48
N GLU A 91 11.44 9.47 -16.88
CA GLU A 91 11.81 9.16 -18.29
C GLU A 91 11.48 7.72 -18.65
N LYS A 92 11.69 6.79 -17.72
CA LYS A 92 11.29 5.39 -17.91
C LYS A 92 9.76 5.24 -17.98
N ALA A 93 9.03 6.00 -17.16
CA ALA A 93 7.57 6.04 -17.23
C ALA A 93 7.08 6.56 -18.59
N LYS A 94 7.65 7.65 -19.11
CA LYS A 94 7.34 8.17 -20.44
C LYS A 94 7.61 7.15 -21.55
N ALA A 95 8.75 6.45 -21.49
CA ALA A 95 9.08 5.40 -22.45
C ALA A 95 8.02 4.29 -22.45
N LEU A 96 7.62 3.80 -21.26
CA LEU A 96 6.60 2.77 -21.12
C LEU A 96 5.22 3.26 -21.61
N LEU A 97 4.86 4.51 -21.33
CA LEU A 97 3.62 5.12 -21.87
C LEU A 97 3.65 5.20 -23.38
N ALA A 98 4.76 5.62 -23.98
CA ALA A 98 4.91 5.66 -25.43
C ALA A 98 4.79 4.27 -26.06
N GLU A 99 5.44 3.26 -25.48
CA GLU A 99 5.33 1.85 -25.92
C GLU A 99 3.90 1.29 -25.75
N ALA A 100 3.13 1.84 -24.82
CA ALA A 100 1.72 1.50 -24.62
C ALA A 100 0.76 2.24 -25.55
N GLY A 101 1.26 3.20 -26.39
CA GLY A 101 0.46 4.00 -27.28
C GLY A 101 -0.05 5.32 -26.68
N TYR A 102 0.50 5.74 -25.54
CA TYR A 102 0.09 6.95 -24.79
C TYR A 102 1.24 7.96 -24.68
N ALA A 103 1.99 8.17 -25.78
CA ALA A 103 3.11 9.13 -25.81
C ALA A 103 2.67 10.57 -25.48
N ASP A 104 1.45 10.95 -25.84
CA ASP A 104 0.87 12.27 -25.58
C ASP A 104 0.23 12.36 -24.18
N GLY A 105 0.28 11.28 -23.39
CA GLY A 105 -0.36 11.19 -22.07
C GLY A 105 -1.88 11.00 -22.15
N PHE A 106 -2.55 11.22 -21.02
CA PHE A 106 -4.00 11.12 -20.88
C PHE A 106 -4.51 11.82 -19.62
N ASP A 107 -5.82 12.07 -19.56
CA ASP A 107 -6.48 12.59 -18.37
C ASP A 107 -6.93 11.43 -17.46
N ALA A 108 -6.81 11.61 -16.16
CA ALA A 108 -7.17 10.60 -15.17
C ALA A 108 -7.80 11.23 -13.92
N GLU A 109 -8.66 10.48 -13.23
CA GLU A 109 -9.20 10.85 -11.94
C GLU A 109 -8.50 10.05 -10.84
N PHE A 110 -8.17 10.72 -9.73
CA PHE A 110 -7.49 10.11 -8.59
C PHE A 110 -8.24 10.39 -7.30
N ALA A 111 -8.79 9.35 -6.68
CA ALA A 111 -9.58 9.47 -5.46
C ALA A 111 -8.74 9.25 -4.20
N PHE A 112 -9.01 10.02 -3.15
CA PHE A 112 -8.41 9.85 -1.83
C PHE A 112 -9.34 10.34 -0.72
N SER A 113 -9.10 9.86 0.51
CA SER A 113 -9.93 10.18 1.67
C SER A 113 -9.63 11.57 2.21
N ALA A 114 -10.68 12.30 2.55
CA ALA A 114 -10.59 13.61 3.21
C ALA A 114 -10.21 13.51 4.71
N ALA A 115 -10.28 12.33 5.30
CA ALA A 115 -10.00 12.15 6.72
C ALA A 115 -8.50 12.10 7.07
N GLU A 116 -7.64 11.88 6.08
CA GLU A 116 -6.21 11.70 6.29
C GLU A 116 -5.41 12.77 5.54
N ALA A 117 -4.83 13.72 6.27
CA ALA A 117 -4.01 14.79 5.68
C ALA A 117 -2.82 14.25 4.87
N THR A 118 -2.24 13.13 5.29
CA THR A 118 -1.16 12.45 4.57
C THR A 118 -1.58 11.99 3.18
N GLN A 119 -2.83 11.54 2.99
CA GLN A 119 -3.33 11.13 1.68
C GLN A 119 -3.41 12.30 0.69
N GLU A 120 -3.79 13.49 1.16
CA GLU A 120 -3.79 14.69 0.32
C GLU A 120 -2.38 15.08 -0.12
N SER A 121 -1.41 15.05 0.80
CA SER A 121 -0.01 15.34 0.49
C SER A 121 0.56 14.34 -0.53
N ILE A 122 0.25 13.06 -0.40
CA ILE A 122 0.62 12.03 -1.37
C ILE A 122 -0.04 12.30 -2.74
N ALA A 123 -1.34 12.60 -2.76
CA ALA A 123 -2.07 12.87 -4.00
C ALA A 123 -1.48 14.06 -4.77
N ILE A 124 -1.07 15.13 -4.06
CA ILE A 124 -0.41 16.30 -4.67
C ILE A 124 0.97 15.92 -5.23
N LEU A 125 1.76 15.13 -4.48
CA LEU A 125 3.05 14.65 -4.95
C LEU A 125 2.90 13.79 -6.21
N LEU A 126 1.96 12.85 -6.22
CA LEU A 126 1.66 12.01 -7.37
C LEU A 126 1.18 12.85 -8.56
N GLN A 127 0.30 13.84 -8.33
CA GLN A 127 -0.18 14.73 -9.40
C GLN A 127 0.97 15.42 -10.12
N SER A 128 1.97 15.90 -9.38
CA SER A 128 3.16 16.53 -9.96
C SER A 128 3.99 15.56 -10.81
N ALA A 129 4.25 14.35 -10.31
CA ALA A 129 5.02 13.34 -11.02
C ALA A 129 4.29 12.85 -12.29
N PHE A 130 2.98 12.60 -12.18
CA PHE A 130 2.14 12.18 -13.30
C PHE A 130 2.08 13.24 -14.39
N LYS A 131 1.92 14.52 -14.01
CA LYS A 131 1.94 15.65 -14.96
C LYS A 131 3.26 15.72 -15.71
N ALA A 132 4.39 15.49 -15.05
CA ALA A 132 5.71 15.47 -15.69
C ALA A 132 5.84 14.36 -16.74
N ALA A 133 5.05 13.28 -16.63
CA ALA A 133 4.96 12.19 -17.62
C ALA A 133 3.80 12.35 -18.62
N GLY A 134 3.07 13.47 -18.61
CA GLY A 134 1.96 13.73 -19.53
C GLY A 134 0.59 13.28 -19.02
N ILE A 135 0.49 12.74 -17.80
CA ILE A 135 -0.80 12.29 -17.23
C ILE A 135 -1.38 13.42 -16.37
N ASN A 136 -2.56 13.94 -16.75
CA ASN A 136 -3.24 15.00 -16.01
C ASN A 136 -4.18 14.38 -14.94
N LEU A 137 -3.77 14.39 -13.68
CA LEU A 137 -4.61 13.91 -12.58
C LEU A 137 -5.59 14.99 -12.11
N THR A 138 -6.88 14.70 -12.17
CA THR A 138 -7.92 15.41 -11.43
C THR A 138 -8.08 14.78 -10.06
N LEU A 139 -7.71 15.52 -9.01
CA LEU A 139 -7.77 15.04 -7.63
C LEU A 139 -9.20 15.09 -7.08
N LYS A 140 -9.70 13.95 -6.57
CA LYS A 140 -11.02 13.81 -5.96
C LYS A 140 -10.88 13.52 -4.46
N LYS A 141 -10.93 14.56 -3.66
CA LYS A 141 -10.98 14.48 -2.20
C LYS A 141 -12.40 14.11 -1.76
N LEU A 142 -12.59 12.93 -1.20
CA LEU A 142 -13.90 12.39 -0.86
C LEU A 142 -14.06 12.17 0.65
N PRO A 143 -15.28 12.37 1.21
CA PRO A 143 -15.60 11.89 2.55
C PRO A 143 -15.32 10.39 2.67
N VAL A 144 -14.94 9.91 3.87
CA VAL A 144 -14.53 8.51 4.12
C VAL A 144 -15.50 7.49 3.52
N ALA A 145 -16.80 7.64 3.79
CA ALA A 145 -17.80 6.70 3.32
C ALA A 145 -17.88 6.65 1.79
N ALA A 146 -17.84 7.81 1.12
CA ALA A 146 -17.89 7.90 -0.33
C ALA A 146 -16.61 7.34 -0.98
N HIS A 147 -15.44 7.60 -0.36
CA HIS A 147 -14.16 7.05 -0.82
C HIS A 147 -14.15 5.52 -0.68
N SER A 148 -14.54 5.00 0.49
CA SER A 148 -14.61 3.56 0.72
C SER A 148 -15.58 2.87 -0.24
N ASP A 149 -16.77 3.44 -0.44
CA ASP A 149 -17.74 2.89 -1.40
C ASP A 149 -17.19 2.85 -2.83
N LEU A 150 -16.52 3.93 -3.27
CA LEU A 150 -15.93 4.01 -4.61
C LEU A 150 -14.86 2.93 -4.82
N ILE A 151 -13.98 2.72 -3.84
CA ILE A 151 -12.89 1.72 -3.93
C ILE A 151 -13.47 0.29 -3.83
N MET A 152 -14.25 0.01 -2.78
CA MET A 152 -14.75 -1.34 -2.50
C MET A 152 -15.78 -1.82 -3.55
N SER A 153 -16.52 -0.91 -4.18
CA SER A 153 -17.39 -1.23 -5.31
C SER A 153 -16.63 -1.42 -6.63
N LYS A 154 -15.29 -1.30 -6.61
CA LYS A 154 -14.39 -1.47 -7.78
C LYS A 154 -14.65 -0.48 -8.93
N LYS A 155 -15.17 0.71 -8.62
CA LYS A 155 -15.52 1.75 -9.60
C LYS A 155 -14.44 2.82 -9.74
N ALA A 156 -13.49 2.89 -8.82
CA ALA A 156 -12.36 3.81 -8.94
C ALA A 156 -11.50 3.44 -10.14
N SER A 157 -11.08 4.41 -10.94
CA SER A 157 -10.04 4.22 -11.96
C SER A 157 -8.65 4.20 -11.32
N LEU A 158 -8.34 5.22 -10.51
CA LEU A 158 -7.19 5.31 -9.61
C LEU A 158 -7.63 5.83 -8.25
N GLY A 159 -6.97 5.40 -7.18
CA GLY A 159 -7.21 5.94 -5.84
C GLY A 159 -6.21 5.43 -4.80
N LEU A 160 -6.05 6.17 -3.71
CA LEU A 160 -5.27 5.71 -2.57
C LEU A 160 -6.09 4.72 -1.72
N TRP A 161 -5.44 3.68 -1.28
CA TRP A 161 -6.02 2.72 -0.35
C TRP A 161 -4.98 2.17 0.61
N THR A 162 -5.44 1.84 1.79
CA THR A 162 -4.65 1.12 2.80
C THR A 162 -5.40 -0.12 3.23
N ASP A 163 -4.70 -1.23 3.36
CA ASP A 163 -5.28 -2.46 3.87
C ASP A 163 -4.23 -3.27 4.64
N MET A 164 -4.71 -4.30 5.30
CA MET A 164 -3.87 -5.06 6.18
C MET A 164 -4.44 -6.44 6.44
N PRO A 165 -3.74 -7.48 5.97
CA PRO A 165 -4.04 -8.84 6.42
C PRO A 165 -3.79 -8.96 7.92
N ILE A 166 -4.72 -9.59 8.63
CA ILE A 166 -4.66 -9.72 10.10
C ILE A 166 -3.97 -11.00 10.57
N GLN A 167 -3.70 -11.95 9.67
CA GLN A 167 -3.03 -13.22 10.00
C GLN A 167 -1.68 -13.29 9.28
N PRO A 168 -0.57 -13.53 10.00
CA PRO A 168 0.77 -13.61 9.40
C PRO A 168 1.00 -14.98 8.73
N ASP A 169 0.21 -15.25 7.71
CA ASP A 169 0.26 -16.47 6.90
C ASP A 169 0.24 -16.13 5.42
N ILE A 170 1.14 -16.75 4.64
CA ILE A 170 1.29 -16.48 3.21
C ILE A 170 0.04 -16.85 2.41
N ASN A 171 -0.60 -17.98 2.72
CA ASN A 171 -1.84 -18.39 2.05
C ASN A 171 -2.94 -17.36 2.30
N TYR A 172 -3.12 -16.96 3.56
CA TYR A 172 -4.13 -15.99 3.93
C TYR A 172 -3.89 -14.65 3.22
N ALA A 173 -2.67 -14.11 3.31
CA ALA A 173 -2.34 -12.82 2.74
C ALA A 173 -2.52 -12.79 1.21
N LEU A 174 -2.02 -13.81 0.50
CA LEU A 174 -2.14 -13.87 -0.95
C LEU A 174 -3.59 -14.13 -1.41
N LYS A 175 -4.31 -14.99 -0.73
CA LYS A 175 -5.71 -15.32 -1.08
C LYS A 175 -6.70 -14.18 -0.81
N LEU A 176 -6.36 -13.29 0.11
CA LEU A 176 -7.21 -12.15 0.44
C LEU A 176 -7.31 -11.13 -0.71
N VAL A 177 -6.22 -10.96 -1.48
CA VAL A 177 -6.06 -9.86 -2.44
C VAL A 177 -6.01 -10.34 -3.90
N TRP A 178 -5.27 -11.41 -4.20
CA TRP A 178 -4.81 -11.69 -5.56
C TRP A 178 -5.67 -12.59 -6.44
N PRO A 179 -6.50 -13.53 -5.93
CA PRO A 179 -7.43 -14.27 -6.79
C PRO A 179 -8.41 -13.33 -7.52
N THR A 180 -8.81 -13.72 -8.72
CA THR A 180 -9.76 -12.97 -9.56
C THR A 180 -11.01 -12.52 -8.79
N ASN A 181 -11.54 -13.40 -7.91
CA ASN A 181 -12.75 -13.12 -7.11
C ASN A 181 -12.42 -12.87 -5.63
N ALA A 182 -11.21 -12.44 -5.30
CA ALA A 182 -10.83 -12.17 -3.91
C ALA A 182 -11.62 -11.00 -3.30
N LEU A 183 -11.83 -11.08 -1.98
CA LEU A 183 -12.59 -10.09 -1.23
C LEU A 183 -12.01 -8.67 -1.36
N VAL A 184 -10.68 -8.55 -1.30
CA VAL A 184 -9.94 -7.27 -1.31
C VAL A 184 -9.34 -6.96 -2.68
N ASN A 185 -9.74 -7.70 -3.72
CA ASN A 185 -9.33 -7.38 -5.08
C ASN A 185 -10.11 -6.16 -5.62
N TYR A 186 -9.85 -4.99 -5.06
CA TYR A 186 -10.50 -3.72 -5.44
C TYR A 186 -10.00 -3.14 -6.77
N HIS A 187 -8.93 -3.68 -7.30
CA HIS A 187 -8.26 -3.26 -8.53
C HIS A 187 -8.65 -4.10 -9.76
N ASN A 188 -9.62 -5.01 -9.63
CA ASN A 188 -10.10 -5.89 -10.71
C ASN A 188 -8.99 -6.69 -11.41
N PHE A 189 -7.97 -7.11 -10.66
CA PHE A 189 -6.90 -7.96 -11.18
C PHE A 189 -7.43 -9.36 -11.49
N SER A 190 -6.96 -9.95 -12.58
CA SER A 190 -7.26 -11.32 -12.96
C SER A 190 -6.06 -11.91 -13.71
N ASP A 191 -5.60 -13.07 -13.26
CA ASP A 191 -4.52 -13.82 -13.90
C ASP A 191 -4.67 -15.31 -13.61
N GLU A 192 -4.78 -16.13 -14.67
CA GLU A 192 -5.02 -17.57 -14.55
C GLU A 192 -3.91 -18.32 -13.82
N LYS A 193 -2.65 -17.89 -13.99
CA LYS A 193 -1.51 -18.51 -13.32
C LYS A 193 -1.54 -18.23 -11.81
N VAL A 194 -1.95 -17.01 -11.42
CA VAL A 194 -2.14 -16.64 -10.01
C VAL A 194 -3.26 -17.49 -9.41
N ASP A 195 -4.42 -17.53 -10.04
CA ASP A 195 -5.57 -18.31 -9.56
C ASP A 195 -5.24 -19.79 -9.39
N ALA A 196 -4.59 -20.39 -10.41
CA ALA A 196 -4.18 -21.79 -10.40
C ALA A 196 -3.15 -22.10 -9.30
N THR A 197 -2.14 -21.22 -9.13
CA THR A 197 -1.10 -21.39 -8.11
C THR A 197 -1.69 -21.29 -6.71
N LEU A 198 -2.47 -20.25 -6.44
CA LEU A 198 -3.07 -20.05 -5.11
C LEU A 198 -4.05 -21.18 -4.75
N LYS A 199 -4.81 -21.69 -5.72
CA LYS A 199 -5.67 -22.84 -5.52
C LYS A 199 -4.88 -24.12 -5.24
N LYS A 200 -3.79 -24.37 -5.95
CA LYS A 200 -2.90 -25.53 -5.73
C LYS A 200 -2.32 -25.53 -4.32
N CYS A 201 -1.89 -24.36 -3.84
CA CYS A 201 -1.22 -24.22 -2.55
C CYS A 201 -2.19 -24.15 -1.34
N GLU A 202 -3.48 -24.05 -1.59
CA GLU A 202 -4.51 -23.84 -0.55
C GLU A 202 -4.53 -24.91 0.54
N GLY A 203 -4.30 -26.18 0.19
CA GLY A 203 -4.34 -27.31 1.11
C GLY A 203 -3.02 -27.61 1.81
N GLU A 204 -1.94 -26.86 1.54
CA GLU A 204 -0.65 -27.13 2.14
C GLU A 204 -0.61 -26.70 3.61
N VAL A 205 -0.42 -27.66 4.50
CA VAL A 205 -0.45 -27.45 5.96
C VAL A 205 0.94 -27.26 6.56
N ASP A 206 1.99 -27.81 5.95
CA ASP A 206 3.35 -27.57 6.38
C ASP A 206 3.80 -26.15 6.02
N ALA A 207 4.30 -25.40 7.00
CA ALA A 207 4.63 -23.99 6.82
C ALA A 207 5.74 -23.76 5.79
N LYS A 208 6.75 -24.63 5.74
CA LYS A 208 7.86 -24.51 4.80
C LYS A 208 7.41 -24.87 3.38
N ALA A 209 6.72 -26.00 3.21
CA ALA A 209 6.18 -26.44 1.95
C ALA A 209 5.19 -25.41 1.38
N ARG A 210 4.42 -24.77 2.24
CA ARG A 210 3.50 -23.69 1.88
C ARG A 210 4.22 -22.47 1.30
N ILE A 211 5.32 -22.03 1.91
CA ILE A 211 6.16 -20.95 1.39
C ILE A 211 6.74 -21.35 0.02
N GLU A 212 7.29 -22.57 -0.08
CA GLU A 212 7.86 -23.10 -1.32
C GLU A 212 6.82 -23.23 -2.44
N CYS A 213 5.58 -23.60 -2.10
CA CYS A 213 4.50 -23.70 -3.08
C CYS A 213 4.16 -22.34 -3.73
N HIS A 214 4.34 -21.24 -3.00
CA HIS A 214 4.12 -19.88 -3.50
C HIS A 214 5.38 -19.25 -4.12
N ALA A 215 6.47 -19.99 -4.25
CA ALA A 215 7.69 -19.47 -4.85
C ALA A 215 7.44 -19.02 -6.31
N GLY A 216 7.97 -17.84 -6.66
CA GLY A 216 7.84 -17.23 -7.99
C GLY A 216 6.49 -16.61 -8.33
N ILE A 217 5.41 -16.88 -7.56
CA ILE A 217 4.13 -16.23 -7.84
C ILE A 217 4.13 -14.75 -7.42
N GLN A 218 4.86 -14.42 -6.36
CA GLN A 218 4.99 -13.03 -5.91
C GLN A 218 5.71 -12.17 -6.96
N GLU A 219 6.77 -12.70 -7.58
CA GLU A 219 7.46 -12.01 -8.67
C GLU A 219 6.54 -11.83 -9.88
N HIS A 220 5.80 -12.87 -10.26
CA HIS A 220 4.88 -12.80 -11.37
C HIS A 220 3.79 -11.73 -11.15
N ILE A 221 3.19 -11.66 -9.96
CA ILE A 221 2.23 -10.60 -9.62
C ILE A 221 2.89 -9.23 -9.69
N HIS A 222 4.11 -9.11 -9.16
CA HIS A 222 4.85 -7.85 -9.16
C HIS A 222 5.14 -7.36 -10.59
N ASP A 223 5.52 -8.26 -11.51
CA ASP A 223 5.79 -7.92 -12.92
C ASP A 223 4.54 -7.47 -13.67
N LEU A 224 3.36 -7.96 -13.30
CA LEU A 224 2.07 -7.53 -13.85
C LEU A 224 1.63 -6.15 -13.33
N ALA A 225 2.27 -5.63 -12.30
CA ALA A 225 2.01 -4.31 -11.72
C ALA A 225 0.53 -4.01 -11.46
N PRO A 226 -0.25 -4.89 -10.81
CA PRO A 226 -1.69 -4.67 -10.65
C PRO A 226 -2.04 -3.51 -9.73
N LEU A 227 -1.11 -3.06 -8.92
CA LEU A 227 -1.19 -1.94 -7.98
C LEU A 227 -0.03 -0.96 -8.20
N GLY A 228 -0.19 0.28 -7.74
CA GLY A 228 0.94 1.19 -7.52
C GLY A 228 1.40 1.06 -6.07
N TRP A 229 2.44 0.28 -5.79
CA TRP A 229 2.96 0.09 -4.43
C TRP A 229 3.56 1.37 -3.87
N ILE A 230 3.29 1.67 -2.60
CA ILE A 230 3.83 2.86 -1.92
C ILE A 230 4.70 2.44 -0.73
N GLY A 231 4.10 1.92 0.32
CA GLY A 231 4.83 1.61 1.55
C GLY A 231 3.97 0.93 2.61
N GLU A 232 4.62 0.56 3.71
CA GLU A 232 3.97 0.06 4.90
C GLU A 232 4.05 1.12 5.99
N GLN A 233 2.89 1.59 6.43
CA GLN A 233 2.80 2.59 7.49
C GLN A 233 3.17 2.01 8.86
N TYR A 234 3.82 2.81 9.68
CA TYR A 234 4.01 2.49 11.08
C TYR A 234 2.74 2.78 11.86
N PHE A 235 2.45 1.95 12.82
CA PHE A 235 1.45 2.25 13.81
C PHE A 235 1.95 3.35 14.74
N ALA A 236 1.20 4.43 14.85
CA ALA A 236 1.59 5.60 15.61
C ALA A 236 0.57 5.91 16.71
N VAL A 237 1.05 6.10 17.91
CA VAL A 237 0.23 6.35 19.10
C VAL A 237 0.90 7.35 20.04
N GLY A 238 0.11 8.25 20.61
CA GLY A 238 0.53 9.10 21.73
C GLY A 238 0.28 8.38 23.06
N LEU A 239 1.29 8.34 23.91
CA LEU A 239 1.23 7.74 25.25
C LEU A 239 1.61 8.78 26.31
N SER A 240 0.96 8.72 27.49
CA SER A 240 1.49 9.41 28.66
C SER A 240 2.90 8.90 28.98
N ARG A 241 3.80 9.78 29.39
CA ARG A 241 5.16 9.37 29.86
C ARG A 241 5.12 8.49 31.09
N ALA A 242 4.03 8.53 31.88
CA ALA A 242 3.81 7.63 33.00
C ALA A 242 3.51 6.18 32.57
N VAL A 243 3.14 5.94 31.30
CA VAL A 243 2.83 4.59 30.81
C VAL A 243 4.12 3.88 30.41
N SER A 244 4.32 2.69 30.98
CA SER A 244 5.36 1.73 30.59
C SER A 244 4.75 0.41 30.14
N GLY A 245 5.56 -0.47 29.52
CA GLY A 245 5.11 -1.79 29.07
C GLY A 245 4.28 -1.80 27.77
N PHE A 246 4.14 -0.66 27.08
CA PHE A 246 3.44 -0.65 25.79
C PHE A 246 4.19 -1.49 24.78
N ARG A 247 3.47 -2.45 24.17
CA ARG A 247 3.94 -3.26 23.05
C ARG A 247 2.86 -3.32 21.98
N TRP A 248 3.28 -3.19 20.74
CA TRP A 248 2.44 -3.40 19.55
C TRP A 248 2.68 -4.80 18.99
N TYR A 249 1.59 -5.49 18.69
CA TYR A 249 1.63 -6.79 18.03
C TYR A 249 1.20 -6.67 16.59
N THR A 250 1.81 -7.42 15.69
CA THR A 250 1.52 -7.38 14.24
C THR A 250 0.08 -7.74 13.88
N THR A 251 -0.66 -8.33 14.83
CA THR A 251 -2.10 -8.59 14.75
C THR A 251 -2.97 -7.36 15.05
N GLN A 252 -2.36 -6.17 15.18
CA GLN A 252 -2.99 -4.88 15.50
C GLN A 252 -3.58 -4.76 16.91
N TYR A 253 -3.15 -5.56 17.82
CA TYR A 253 -3.55 -5.44 19.21
C TYR A 253 -2.40 -4.97 20.08
N TYR A 254 -2.71 -4.25 21.11
CA TYR A 254 -1.81 -4.00 22.23
C TYR A 254 -2.46 -4.55 23.51
N HIS A 255 -1.64 -5.09 24.38
CA HIS A 255 -2.14 -5.74 25.58
C HIS A 255 -2.10 -4.75 26.74
N VAL A 256 -3.25 -4.22 27.10
CA VAL A 256 -3.37 -3.26 28.22
C VAL A 256 -2.90 -3.86 29.55
N ASN A 257 -3.06 -5.17 29.74
CA ASN A 257 -2.61 -5.90 30.91
C ASN A 257 -1.08 -5.98 31.06
N GLU A 258 -0.33 -5.65 30.01
CA GLU A 258 1.15 -5.54 30.05
C GLU A 258 1.63 -4.14 30.40
N MET A 259 0.70 -3.16 30.41
CA MET A 259 1.02 -1.77 30.71
C MET A 259 0.92 -1.50 32.21
N SER A 260 1.73 -0.55 32.68
CA SER A 260 1.65 0.01 34.01
C SER A 260 1.76 1.53 33.95
N ILE A 261 1.19 2.19 34.94
CA ILE A 261 1.26 3.64 35.12
C ILE A 261 2.13 3.89 36.36
N ALA A 262 3.18 4.69 36.19
CA ALA A 262 3.96 5.18 37.32
C ALA A 262 3.11 6.17 38.13
N GLU A 263 3.14 6.01 39.47
CA GLU A 263 2.47 6.93 40.40
C GLU A 263 3.14 8.31 40.43
#